data_587b0754d385d7ce28e19d1b308ea626
#
_entry.id   587b0754d385d7ce28e19d1b308ea626
#
_cell.length_a   1.000
_cell.length_b   1.000
_cell.length_c   1.000
_cell.angle_alpha   90.00
_cell.angle_beta   90.00
_cell.angle_gamma   90.00
#
_symmetry.space_group_name_H-M   'P 1'
#
loop_
_entity.id
_entity.type
_entity.pdbx_description
1 polymer ?
#
loop_
_entity_poly.entity_id
_entity_poly.type
_entity_poly.pdbx_seq_one_letter_code
_entity_poly.pdbx_strand_id
1 'polypeptide(L)'
;SCGFSTTHVPLTHPVAAAKQAATIDHISGGRFGLNIVCGWFKNEFEMFGAEWRTHDERYEYGVEWLDLVRQLWSHSKEFDFDGKYFNAKNLWSEPKPLQSPFPPIMNAGGSPAGQHFAATQAEMNFVILRDHGVEGGKAQIDNLKEMARNSGREVQSWIHGYVVCRDTQKEADDYLEHYVRAKGDYVAVDNLLEIFGMQSETLAPEALDTFRFHFIAGHGGYPLVGTPERIVDEIGKLMEIGIDGIL
;
A
#
# COMPACT_ATOMS: atom_id res chain seq x y z
N SER A 1 3.57 18.51 -0.85
CA SER A 1 2.85 17.28 -0.51
C SER A 1 2.47 16.55 -1.77
N CYS A 2 2.62 15.23 -1.79
CA CYS A 2 2.21 14.34 -2.87
C CYS A 2 1.00 13.52 -2.38
N GLY A 3 0.05 13.23 -3.26
CA GLY A 3 -1.13 12.42 -2.95
C GLY A 3 -1.16 11.15 -3.78
N PHE A 4 -1.47 10.03 -3.14
CA PHE A 4 -1.68 8.75 -3.83
C PHE A 4 -3.17 8.43 -3.90
N SER A 5 -3.62 8.02 -5.09
CA SER A 5 -4.96 7.45 -5.27
C SER A 5 -4.87 5.93 -5.34
N THR A 6 -5.64 5.26 -4.49
CA THR A 6 -5.72 3.80 -4.52
C THR A 6 -6.68 3.35 -5.61
N THR A 7 -6.21 2.46 -6.47
CA THR A 7 -7.00 1.88 -7.56
C THR A 7 -7.02 0.36 -7.43
N HIS A 8 -8.24 -0.20 -7.37
CA HIS A 8 -8.46 -1.64 -7.42
C HIS A 8 -8.38 -2.11 -8.86
N VAL A 9 -7.27 -2.73 -9.20
CA VAL A 9 -6.96 -3.21 -10.55
C VAL A 9 -8.06 -4.10 -11.14
N PRO A 10 -8.60 -5.10 -10.41
CA PRO A 10 -9.64 -5.97 -10.96
C PRO A 10 -11.00 -5.29 -11.17
N LEU A 11 -11.23 -4.14 -10.54
CA LEU A 11 -12.50 -3.41 -10.56
C LEU A 11 -12.46 -2.17 -11.47
N THR A 12 -11.28 -1.80 -11.98
CA THR A 12 -11.08 -0.59 -12.75
C THR A 12 -10.42 -0.91 -14.10
N HIS A 13 -11.06 -0.52 -15.18
CA HIS A 13 -10.49 -0.72 -16.51
C HIS A 13 -9.22 0.14 -16.71
N PRO A 14 -8.10 -0.42 -17.23
CA PRO A 14 -6.82 0.28 -17.32
C PRO A 14 -6.89 1.56 -18.17
N VAL A 15 -7.65 1.59 -19.24
CA VAL A 15 -7.84 2.80 -20.09
C VAL A 15 -8.50 3.93 -19.29
N ALA A 16 -9.51 3.63 -18.47
CA ALA A 16 -10.17 4.63 -17.64
C ALA A 16 -9.20 5.14 -16.55
N ALA A 17 -8.49 4.23 -15.89
CA ALA A 17 -7.51 4.58 -14.87
C ALA A 17 -6.36 5.44 -15.41
N ALA A 18 -5.82 5.09 -16.57
CA ALA A 18 -4.76 5.87 -17.22
C ALA A 18 -5.19 7.32 -17.49
N LYS A 19 -6.43 7.49 -17.94
CA LYS A 19 -6.99 8.81 -18.25
C LYS A 19 -7.27 9.63 -16.99
N GLN A 20 -7.85 9.01 -15.97
CA GLN A 20 -8.10 9.65 -14.68
C GLN A 20 -6.79 10.09 -14.02
N ALA A 21 -5.80 9.19 -13.98
CA ALA A 21 -4.49 9.45 -13.39
C ALA A 21 -3.77 10.62 -14.08
N ALA A 22 -3.74 10.65 -15.42
CA ALA A 22 -3.15 11.75 -16.17
C ALA A 22 -3.87 13.08 -15.88
N THR A 23 -5.20 13.07 -15.78
CA THR A 23 -5.98 14.27 -15.44
C THR A 23 -5.65 14.79 -14.04
N ILE A 24 -5.59 13.91 -13.05
CA ILE A 24 -5.25 14.28 -11.66
C ILE A 24 -3.80 14.79 -11.59
N ASP A 25 -2.90 14.17 -12.34
CA ASP A 25 -1.50 14.59 -12.40
C ASP A 25 -1.36 16.04 -12.91
N HIS A 26 -2.09 16.42 -13.96
CA HIS A 26 -2.15 17.79 -14.44
C HIS A 26 -2.77 18.76 -13.43
N ILE A 27 -3.92 18.40 -12.83
CA ILE A 27 -4.60 19.25 -11.83
C ILE A 27 -3.71 19.48 -10.62
N SER A 28 -3.00 18.44 -10.18
CA SER A 28 -2.10 18.52 -9.02
C SER A 28 -0.76 19.20 -9.33
N GLY A 29 -0.44 19.46 -10.59
CA GLY A 29 0.88 19.99 -11.00
C GLY A 29 2.00 18.99 -10.70
N GLY A 30 1.81 17.71 -11.02
CA GLY A 30 2.83 16.67 -10.87
C GLY A 30 3.01 16.17 -9.43
N ARG A 31 1.98 16.25 -8.57
CA ARG A 31 2.01 15.77 -7.18
C ARG A 31 1.13 14.53 -6.95
N PHE A 32 0.82 13.82 -8.01
CA PHE A 32 0.00 12.62 -8.00
C PHE A 32 0.87 11.35 -8.03
N GLY A 33 0.43 10.30 -7.34
CA GLY A 33 0.94 8.93 -7.46
C GLY A 33 -0.21 7.93 -7.50
N LEU A 34 0.02 6.78 -8.08
CA LEU A 34 -0.98 5.73 -8.22
C LEU A 34 -0.63 4.55 -7.32
N ASN A 35 -1.45 4.30 -6.29
CA ASN A 35 -1.36 3.08 -5.49
C ASN A 35 -2.25 2.00 -6.10
N ILE A 36 -1.67 0.91 -6.58
CA ILE A 36 -2.40 -0.18 -7.23
C ILE A 36 -2.55 -1.36 -6.29
N VAL A 37 -3.78 -1.89 -6.21
CA VAL A 37 -4.16 -3.02 -5.35
C VAL A 37 -4.72 -4.13 -6.22
N CYS A 38 -4.08 -5.31 -6.19
CA CYS A 38 -4.49 -6.45 -7.02
C CYS A 38 -5.70 -7.22 -6.49
N GLY A 39 -6.25 -6.78 -5.36
CA GLY A 39 -7.46 -7.32 -4.75
C GLY A 39 -7.19 -8.23 -3.56
N TRP A 40 -7.93 -8.03 -2.48
CA TRP A 40 -7.84 -8.80 -1.24
C TRP A 40 -9.20 -9.14 -0.63
N PHE A 41 -10.22 -8.33 -0.89
CA PHE A 41 -11.55 -8.46 -0.29
C PHE A 41 -12.56 -9.04 -1.28
N LYS A 42 -12.85 -10.35 -1.13
CA LYS A 42 -13.67 -11.12 -2.05
C LYS A 42 -15.08 -10.53 -2.25
N ASN A 43 -15.68 -9.98 -1.17
CA ASN A 43 -17.04 -9.44 -1.24
C ASN A 43 -17.15 -8.25 -2.20
N GLU A 44 -16.09 -7.43 -2.35
CA GLU A 44 -16.08 -6.36 -3.37
C GLU A 44 -16.15 -6.93 -4.79
N PHE A 45 -15.41 -8.00 -5.06
CA PHE A 45 -15.49 -8.65 -6.38
C PHE A 45 -16.90 -9.15 -6.68
N GLU A 46 -17.56 -9.74 -5.70
CA GLU A 46 -18.95 -10.20 -5.83
C GLU A 46 -19.92 -9.02 -6.07
N MET A 47 -19.75 -7.90 -5.34
CA MET A 47 -20.54 -6.68 -5.52
C MET A 47 -20.41 -6.08 -6.93
N PHE A 48 -19.20 -6.13 -7.51
CA PHE A 48 -18.93 -5.61 -8.85
C PHE A 48 -19.14 -6.65 -9.96
N GLY A 49 -19.49 -7.90 -9.63
CA GLY A 49 -19.58 -9.00 -10.59
C GLY A 49 -18.23 -9.33 -11.25
N ALA A 50 -17.12 -9.00 -10.58
CA ALA A 50 -15.79 -9.25 -11.08
C ALA A 50 -15.32 -10.67 -10.75
N GLU A 51 -14.47 -11.23 -11.59
CA GLU A 51 -13.94 -12.58 -11.41
C GLU A 51 -12.96 -12.64 -10.25
N TRP A 52 -13.21 -13.54 -9.30
CA TRP A 52 -12.28 -13.84 -8.21
C TRP A 52 -11.22 -14.85 -8.66
N ARG A 53 -10.11 -14.35 -9.19
CA ARG A 53 -8.96 -15.15 -9.62
C ARG A 53 -8.18 -15.68 -8.43
N THR A 54 -7.33 -16.68 -8.66
CA THR A 54 -6.35 -17.14 -7.67
C THR A 54 -5.43 -15.98 -7.25
N HIS A 55 -4.78 -16.13 -6.11
CA HIS A 55 -3.89 -15.08 -5.58
C HIS A 55 -2.81 -14.66 -6.59
N ASP A 56 -2.13 -15.61 -7.20
CA ASP A 56 -1.04 -15.33 -8.12
C ASP A 56 -1.54 -14.76 -9.45
N GLU A 57 -2.66 -15.29 -9.97
CA GLU A 57 -3.31 -14.74 -11.18
C GLU A 57 -3.75 -13.28 -11.00
N ARG A 58 -4.11 -12.84 -9.79
CA ARG A 58 -4.43 -11.42 -9.56
C ARG A 58 -3.20 -10.53 -9.76
N TYR A 59 -2.00 -11.00 -9.41
CA TYR A 59 -0.77 -10.26 -9.67
C TYR A 59 -0.34 -10.33 -11.14
N GLU A 60 -0.51 -11.46 -11.83
CA GLU A 60 -0.32 -11.53 -13.28
C GLU A 60 -1.23 -10.54 -14.02
N TYR A 61 -2.51 -10.53 -13.65
CA TYR A 61 -3.48 -9.56 -14.16
C TYR A 61 -3.03 -8.12 -13.89
N GLY A 62 -2.51 -7.85 -12.69
CA GLY A 62 -1.98 -6.55 -12.30
C GLY A 62 -0.78 -6.11 -13.11
N VAL A 63 0.12 -7.02 -13.47
CA VAL A 63 1.28 -6.73 -14.34
C VAL A 63 0.81 -6.29 -15.72
N GLU A 64 -0.10 -7.04 -16.35
CA GLU A 64 -0.62 -6.72 -17.68
C GLU A 64 -1.46 -5.43 -17.67
N TRP A 65 -2.27 -5.23 -16.61
CA TRP A 65 -3.01 -3.99 -16.41
C TRP A 65 -2.08 -2.76 -16.34
N LEU A 66 -1.00 -2.85 -15.59
CA LEU A 66 -0.04 -1.76 -15.44
C LEU A 66 0.76 -1.53 -16.72
N ASP A 67 1.12 -2.58 -17.44
CA ASP A 67 1.77 -2.46 -18.74
C ASP A 67 0.90 -1.67 -19.73
N LEU A 68 -0.39 -2.01 -19.83
CA LEU A 68 -1.33 -1.27 -20.68
C LEU A 68 -1.45 0.20 -20.26
N VAL A 69 -1.51 0.48 -18.94
CA VAL A 69 -1.53 1.87 -18.44
C VAL A 69 -0.25 2.62 -18.83
N ARG A 70 0.92 2.01 -18.66
CA ARG A 70 2.21 2.62 -19.04
C ARG A 70 2.31 2.87 -20.54
N GLN A 71 1.82 1.97 -21.37
CA GLN A 71 1.77 2.14 -22.82
C GLN A 71 0.85 3.30 -23.22
N LEU A 72 -0.32 3.44 -22.59
CA LEU A 72 -1.22 4.58 -22.80
C LEU A 72 -0.58 5.92 -22.41
N TRP A 73 0.27 5.94 -21.39
CA TRP A 73 0.98 7.14 -20.96
C TRP A 73 2.19 7.50 -21.84
N SER A 74 2.81 6.52 -22.51
CA SER A 74 4.07 6.71 -23.25
C SER A 74 3.91 6.77 -24.76
N HIS A 75 2.96 6.04 -25.35
CA HIS A 75 2.84 5.98 -26.81
C HIS A 75 2.31 7.30 -27.39
N SER A 76 3.00 7.82 -28.41
CA SER A 76 2.63 9.03 -29.11
C SER A 76 1.68 8.82 -30.30
N LYS A 77 1.35 7.57 -30.60
CA LYS A 77 0.45 7.15 -31.68
C LYS A 77 -0.49 6.09 -31.21
N GLU A 78 -1.57 5.85 -31.96
CA GLU A 78 -2.46 4.71 -31.74
C GLU A 78 -1.69 3.40 -31.79
N PHE A 79 -2.09 2.46 -30.92
CA PHE A 79 -1.53 1.11 -30.84
C PHE A 79 -2.59 0.09 -30.49
N ASP A 80 -2.31 -1.16 -30.80
CA ASP A 80 -3.12 -2.31 -30.39
C ASP A 80 -2.46 -2.99 -29.20
N PHE A 81 -3.26 -3.51 -28.29
CA PHE A 81 -2.79 -4.33 -27.18
C PHE A 81 -3.43 -5.73 -27.28
N ASP A 82 -2.61 -6.76 -27.28
CA ASP A 82 -3.03 -8.15 -27.39
C ASP A 82 -2.36 -8.97 -26.26
N GLY A 83 -3.00 -9.00 -25.11
CA GLY A 83 -2.54 -9.67 -23.90
C GLY A 83 -3.41 -10.88 -23.52
N LYS A 84 -3.06 -11.52 -22.44
CA LYS A 84 -3.82 -12.64 -21.84
C LYS A 84 -5.18 -12.17 -21.28
N TYR A 85 -5.19 -10.99 -20.65
CA TYR A 85 -6.35 -10.46 -19.94
C TYR A 85 -7.00 -9.28 -20.65
N PHE A 86 -6.22 -8.51 -21.40
CA PHE A 86 -6.70 -7.34 -22.12
C PHE A 86 -6.41 -7.46 -23.60
N ASN A 87 -7.46 -7.26 -24.41
CA ASN A 87 -7.38 -7.19 -25.87
C ASN A 87 -8.09 -5.93 -26.31
N ALA A 88 -7.36 -4.98 -26.90
CA ALA A 88 -7.90 -3.70 -27.29
C ALA A 88 -7.24 -3.16 -28.57
N LYS A 89 -8.02 -2.42 -29.36
CA LYS A 89 -7.60 -1.88 -30.65
C LYS A 89 -7.66 -0.36 -30.64
N ASN A 90 -6.77 0.26 -31.44
CA ASN A 90 -6.72 1.69 -31.66
C ASN A 90 -6.66 2.47 -30.33
N LEU A 91 -5.85 2.00 -29.40
CA LEU A 91 -5.68 2.62 -28.09
C LEU A 91 -4.99 3.99 -28.25
N TRP A 92 -5.58 4.99 -27.65
CA TRP A 92 -5.07 6.36 -27.61
C TRP A 92 -5.49 7.06 -26.32
N SER A 93 -4.60 7.78 -25.68
CA SER A 93 -4.90 8.56 -24.47
C SER A 93 -4.17 9.90 -24.48
N GLU A 94 -4.92 10.98 -24.37
CA GLU A 94 -4.45 12.34 -24.14
C GLU A 94 -5.30 13.03 -23.04
N PRO A 95 -4.69 13.94 -22.24
CA PRO A 95 -3.26 14.28 -22.21
C PRO A 95 -2.41 13.13 -21.66
N LYS A 96 -1.10 13.16 -21.96
CA LYS A 96 -0.12 12.32 -21.24
C LYS A 96 0.06 12.89 -19.85
N PRO A 97 0.54 12.08 -18.86
CA PRO A 97 0.94 12.61 -17.56
C PRO A 97 1.91 13.78 -17.66
N LEU A 98 1.86 14.67 -16.69
CA LEU A 98 2.82 15.78 -16.55
C LEU A 98 4.18 15.28 -16.06
N GLN A 99 4.16 14.25 -15.18
CA GLN A 99 5.37 13.66 -14.63
C GLN A 99 6.07 12.75 -15.65
N SER A 100 7.41 12.76 -15.64
CA SER A 100 8.24 11.93 -16.53
C SER A 100 9.04 10.92 -15.70
N PRO A 101 9.07 9.62 -16.09
CA PRO A 101 8.41 9.05 -17.27
C PRO A 101 6.89 8.93 -17.10
N PHE A 102 6.37 8.89 -15.87
CA PHE A 102 4.95 8.84 -15.48
C PHE A 102 4.82 9.04 -13.95
N PRO A 103 3.59 9.22 -13.42
CA PRO A 103 3.35 9.28 -11.98
C PRO A 103 3.89 8.04 -11.26
N PRO A 104 4.52 8.18 -10.08
CA PRO A 104 5.06 7.04 -9.35
C PRO A 104 3.97 6.04 -8.98
N ILE A 105 4.31 4.76 -9.08
CA ILE A 105 3.45 3.64 -8.73
C ILE A 105 3.81 3.16 -7.32
N MET A 106 2.80 2.98 -6.49
CA MET A 106 2.90 2.33 -5.19
C MET A 106 2.11 1.02 -5.20
N ASN A 107 2.56 0.04 -4.44
CA ASN A 107 1.81 -1.19 -4.17
C ASN A 107 1.92 -1.60 -2.71
N ALA A 108 0.84 -2.09 -2.12
CA ALA A 108 0.77 -2.48 -0.71
C ALA A 108 0.83 -4.02 -0.50
N GLY A 109 1.34 -4.77 -1.46
CA GLY A 109 1.39 -6.23 -1.39
C GLY A 109 2.39 -6.74 -0.37
N GLY A 110 1.91 -7.39 0.70
CA GLY A 110 2.73 -7.98 1.77
C GLY A 110 3.02 -9.47 1.62
N SER A 111 2.31 -10.17 0.74
CA SER A 111 2.55 -11.58 0.39
C SER A 111 3.81 -11.74 -0.48
N PRO A 112 4.40 -12.96 -0.61
CA PRO A 112 5.54 -13.16 -1.51
C PRO A 112 5.30 -12.67 -2.94
N ALA A 113 4.13 -12.97 -3.53
CA ALA A 113 3.76 -12.47 -4.86
C ALA A 113 3.59 -10.94 -4.88
N GLY A 114 3.01 -10.35 -3.81
CA GLY A 114 2.87 -8.91 -3.67
C GLY A 114 4.20 -8.18 -3.52
N GLN A 115 5.11 -8.71 -2.73
CA GLN A 115 6.47 -8.17 -2.59
C GLN A 115 7.24 -8.27 -3.91
N HIS A 116 7.11 -9.39 -4.62
CA HIS A 116 7.69 -9.54 -5.96
C HIS A 116 7.13 -8.52 -6.94
N PHE A 117 5.81 -8.34 -6.95
CA PHE A 117 5.16 -7.31 -7.78
C PHE A 117 5.68 -5.91 -7.44
N ALA A 118 5.73 -5.55 -6.17
CA ALA A 118 6.25 -4.25 -5.74
C ALA A 118 7.70 -4.06 -6.18
N ALA A 119 8.57 -5.04 -5.95
CA ALA A 119 9.98 -4.99 -6.31
C ALA A 119 10.22 -4.86 -7.83
N THR A 120 9.35 -5.48 -8.66
CA THR A 120 9.52 -5.53 -10.11
C THR A 120 8.71 -4.49 -10.87
N GLN A 121 7.64 -3.96 -10.29
CA GLN A 121 6.68 -3.12 -10.99
C GLN A 121 6.48 -1.74 -10.37
N ALA A 122 6.76 -1.53 -9.09
CA ALA A 122 6.47 -0.27 -8.40
C ALA A 122 7.74 0.52 -8.07
N GLU A 123 7.58 1.83 -7.90
CA GLU A 123 8.61 2.73 -7.36
C GLU A 123 8.57 2.76 -5.83
N MET A 124 7.42 2.42 -5.23
CA MET A 124 7.20 2.42 -3.78
C MET A 124 6.44 1.17 -3.34
N ASN A 125 6.86 0.57 -2.23
CA ASN A 125 6.09 -0.45 -1.55
C ASN A 125 5.60 0.07 -0.20
N PHE A 126 4.29 0.00 0.02
CA PHE A 126 3.68 0.22 1.31
C PHE A 126 3.78 -1.07 2.12
N VAL A 127 4.64 -1.04 3.14
CA VAL A 127 4.99 -2.21 3.95
C VAL A 127 4.27 -2.17 5.29
N ILE A 128 3.62 -3.24 5.67
CA ILE A 128 3.22 -3.46 7.05
C ILE A 128 4.36 -4.25 7.72
N LEU A 129 5.00 -3.65 8.69
CA LEU A 129 6.05 -4.32 9.44
C LEU A 129 5.43 -5.45 10.28
N ARG A 130 5.89 -6.68 10.06
CA ARG A 130 5.39 -7.86 10.79
C ARG A 130 5.85 -7.89 12.23
N ASP A 131 6.99 -7.29 12.49
CA ASP A 131 7.57 -7.10 13.80
C ASP A 131 7.91 -5.60 13.93
N HIS A 132 7.43 -4.97 14.99
CA HIS A 132 7.78 -3.59 15.31
C HIS A 132 9.19 -3.47 15.91
N GLY A 133 9.92 -4.57 16.04
CA GLY A 133 11.34 -4.58 16.39
C GLY A 133 12.23 -4.17 15.21
N VAL A 134 13.32 -3.47 15.52
CA VAL A 134 14.27 -2.96 14.51
C VAL A 134 14.85 -4.09 13.65
N GLU A 135 15.23 -5.22 14.26
CA GLU A 135 15.88 -6.34 13.54
C GLU A 135 14.93 -7.05 12.56
N GLY A 136 13.71 -7.36 13.00
CA GLY A 136 12.71 -8.01 12.16
C GLY A 136 12.27 -7.11 11.00
N GLY A 137 12.05 -5.83 11.27
CA GLY A 137 11.75 -4.83 10.27
C GLY A 137 12.86 -4.70 9.23
N LYS A 138 14.13 -4.64 9.69
CA LYS A 138 15.29 -4.55 8.80
C LYS A 138 15.37 -5.72 7.82
N ALA A 139 15.24 -6.94 8.29
CA ALA A 139 15.29 -8.13 7.43
C ALA A 139 14.20 -8.11 6.35
N GLN A 140 13.00 -7.65 6.70
CA GLN A 140 11.89 -7.51 5.74
C GLN A 140 12.20 -6.48 4.66
N ILE A 141 12.76 -5.33 5.02
CA ILE A 141 13.11 -4.26 4.09
C ILE A 141 14.30 -4.66 3.21
N ASP A 142 15.34 -5.26 3.79
CA ASP A 142 16.52 -5.73 3.05
C ASP A 142 16.12 -6.73 1.96
N ASN A 143 15.24 -7.69 2.27
CA ASN A 143 14.73 -8.67 1.31
C ASN A 143 13.96 -8.02 0.15
N LEU A 144 13.10 -7.03 0.44
CA LEU A 144 12.37 -6.29 -0.60
C LEU A 144 13.34 -5.54 -1.54
N LYS A 145 14.29 -4.81 -0.95
CA LYS A 145 15.28 -4.01 -1.71
C LYS A 145 16.24 -4.93 -2.51
N GLU A 146 16.56 -6.11 -2.00
CA GLU A 146 17.34 -7.11 -2.72
C GLU A 146 16.58 -7.66 -3.93
N MET A 147 15.30 -8.01 -3.78
CA MET A 147 14.47 -8.44 -4.92
C MET A 147 14.40 -7.37 -6.02
N ALA A 148 14.29 -6.10 -5.65
CA ALA A 148 14.28 -5.00 -6.60
C ALA A 148 15.64 -4.90 -7.35
N ARG A 149 16.76 -4.93 -6.62
CA ARG A 149 18.12 -4.89 -7.21
C ARG A 149 18.35 -6.06 -8.17
N ASN A 150 17.90 -7.27 -7.83
CA ASN A 150 17.99 -8.44 -8.69
C ASN A 150 17.20 -8.29 -10.00
N SER A 151 16.21 -7.40 -10.01
CA SER A 151 15.43 -7.03 -11.21
C SER A 151 15.94 -5.75 -11.89
N GLY A 152 17.12 -5.24 -11.49
CA GLY A 152 17.71 -4.01 -12.04
C GLY A 152 16.95 -2.74 -11.63
N ARG A 153 16.22 -2.75 -10.52
CA ARG A 153 15.37 -1.64 -10.04
C ARG A 153 15.73 -1.22 -8.61
N GLU A 154 15.23 -0.06 -8.25
CA GLU A 154 15.16 0.42 -6.87
C GLU A 154 13.70 0.54 -6.45
N VAL A 155 13.40 0.27 -5.19
CA VAL A 155 12.09 0.44 -4.60
C VAL A 155 12.21 1.16 -3.26
N GLN A 156 11.38 2.15 -3.04
CA GLN A 156 11.25 2.80 -1.74
C GLN A 156 10.32 1.99 -0.83
N SER A 157 10.66 1.94 0.45
CA SER A 157 9.88 1.26 1.49
C SER A 157 9.16 2.31 2.33
N TRP A 158 7.84 2.31 2.28
CA TRP A 158 6.97 3.21 3.05
C TRP A 158 6.16 2.41 4.05
N ILE A 159 6.01 2.90 5.25
CA ILE A 159 5.19 2.25 6.28
C ILE A 159 3.99 3.10 6.67
N HIS A 160 2.97 2.44 7.21
CA HIS A 160 1.90 3.10 7.93
C HIS A 160 2.30 3.32 9.38
N GLY A 161 2.10 4.54 9.88
CA GLY A 161 2.33 4.89 11.27
C GLY A 161 1.16 5.66 11.87
N TYR A 162 1.00 5.59 13.18
CA TYR A 162 0.13 6.51 13.91
C TYR A 162 0.93 7.32 14.91
N VAL A 163 0.56 8.59 15.07
CA VAL A 163 1.31 9.55 15.88
C VAL A 163 0.48 10.01 17.05
N VAL A 164 1.00 9.82 18.26
CA VAL A 164 0.48 10.42 19.49
C VAL A 164 1.58 11.23 20.14
N CYS A 165 1.61 12.52 19.83
CA CYS A 165 2.62 13.46 20.34
C CYS A 165 2.04 14.28 21.50
N ARG A 166 2.74 14.29 22.65
CA ARG A 166 2.38 15.07 23.84
C ARG A 166 3.65 15.63 24.50
N ASP A 167 3.50 16.54 25.44
CA ASP A 167 4.61 17.17 26.11
C ASP A 167 5.39 16.18 27.01
N THR A 168 4.71 15.16 27.53
CA THR A 168 5.33 14.10 28.32
C THR A 168 4.96 12.72 27.79
N GLN A 169 5.83 11.74 28.04
CA GLN A 169 5.56 10.33 27.70
C GLN A 169 4.28 9.83 28.37
N LYS A 170 4.09 10.17 29.65
CA LYS A 170 2.90 9.74 30.40
C LYS A 170 1.61 10.28 29.75
N GLU A 171 1.58 11.53 29.33
CA GLU A 171 0.41 12.10 28.64
C GLU A 171 0.14 11.42 27.30
N ALA A 172 1.17 11.04 26.56
CA ALA A 172 1.03 10.31 25.32
C ALA A 172 0.43 8.91 25.56
N ASP A 173 0.97 8.18 26.55
CA ASP A 173 0.51 6.85 26.93
C ASP A 173 -0.94 6.88 27.47
N ASP A 174 -1.24 7.81 28.37
CA ASP A 174 -2.61 8.00 28.93
C ASP A 174 -3.64 8.33 27.82
N TYR A 175 -3.25 9.16 26.85
CA TYR A 175 -4.13 9.48 25.73
C TYR A 175 -4.36 8.30 24.81
N LEU A 176 -3.32 7.54 24.49
CA LEU A 176 -3.39 6.32 23.69
C LEU A 176 -4.31 5.29 24.37
N GLU A 177 -4.07 5.00 25.64
CA GLU A 177 -4.91 4.10 26.43
C GLU A 177 -6.37 4.58 26.47
N HIS A 178 -6.60 5.88 26.66
CA HIS A 178 -7.94 6.43 26.71
C HIS A 178 -8.71 6.21 25.40
N TYR A 179 -8.13 6.59 24.24
CA TYR A 179 -8.89 6.47 23.01
C TYR A 179 -8.98 5.02 22.51
N VAL A 180 -8.00 4.19 22.79
CA VAL A 180 -8.04 2.77 22.40
C VAL A 180 -8.96 1.99 23.32
N ARG A 181 -8.73 2.03 24.65
CA ARG A 181 -9.43 1.18 25.60
C ARG A 181 -10.82 1.69 25.96
N ALA A 182 -10.96 3.02 26.19
CA ALA A 182 -12.22 3.61 26.65
C ALA A 182 -13.14 4.05 25.51
N LYS A 183 -12.60 4.33 24.31
CA LYS A 183 -13.36 4.87 23.18
C LYS A 183 -13.29 3.99 21.93
N GLY A 184 -12.50 2.94 21.93
CA GLY A 184 -12.32 2.06 20.78
C GLY A 184 -13.60 1.32 20.40
N ASP A 185 -13.82 1.18 19.10
CA ASP A 185 -14.91 0.38 18.54
C ASP A 185 -14.43 -1.07 18.35
N TYR A 186 -14.61 -1.87 19.40
CA TYR A 186 -14.21 -3.28 19.40
C TYR A 186 -15.03 -4.13 18.44
N VAL A 187 -16.28 -3.74 18.15
CA VAL A 187 -17.12 -4.47 17.18
C VAL A 187 -16.57 -4.27 15.78
N ALA A 188 -16.23 -3.03 15.42
CA ALA A 188 -15.66 -2.74 14.11
C ALA A 188 -14.30 -3.42 13.91
N VAL A 189 -13.42 -3.43 14.94
CA VAL A 189 -12.11 -4.08 14.81
C VAL A 189 -12.24 -5.60 14.74
N ASP A 190 -13.16 -6.22 15.47
CA ASP A 190 -13.39 -7.67 15.38
C ASP A 190 -13.89 -8.07 13.99
N ASN A 191 -14.80 -7.31 13.40
CA ASN A 191 -15.23 -7.52 12.02
C ASN A 191 -14.07 -7.39 11.02
N LEU A 192 -13.18 -6.42 11.23
CA LEU A 192 -12.01 -6.23 10.38
C LEU A 192 -11.02 -7.39 10.51
N LEU A 193 -10.73 -7.83 11.73
CA LEU A 193 -9.84 -8.98 11.98
C LEU A 193 -10.42 -10.28 11.40
N GLU A 194 -11.73 -10.46 11.44
CA GLU A 194 -12.41 -11.58 10.78
C GLU A 194 -12.17 -11.56 9.27
N ILE A 195 -12.31 -10.40 8.60
CA ILE A 195 -12.05 -10.23 7.18
C ILE A 195 -10.59 -10.58 6.83
N PHE A 196 -9.64 -10.29 7.72
CA PHE A 196 -8.23 -10.66 7.56
C PHE A 196 -7.91 -12.11 7.92
N GLY A 197 -8.89 -12.90 8.37
CA GLY A 197 -8.69 -14.28 8.83
C GLY A 197 -7.97 -14.40 10.20
N MET A 198 -7.95 -13.32 10.97
CA MET A 198 -7.34 -13.22 12.29
C MET A 198 -8.41 -13.38 13.37
N GLN A 199 -8.94 -14.60 13.53
CA GLN A 199 -10.04 -14.86 14.46
C GLN A 199 -9.54 -15.37 15.83
N SER A 200 -10.40 -15.23 16.85
CA SER A 200 -10.14 -15.71 18.21
C SER A 200 -9.88 -17.21 18.31
N GLU A 201 -10.35 -17.98 17.33
CA GLU A 201 -10.15 -19.45 17.27
C GLU A 201 -8.72 -19.83 16.84
N THR A 202 -7.99 -18.91 16.21
CA THR A 202 -6.64 -19.14 15.67
C THR A 202 -5.54 -18.41 16.43
N LEU A 203 -5.88 -17.46 17.29
CA LEU A 203 -4.93 -16.63 18.03
C LEU A 203 -5.07 -16.81 19.55
N ALA A 204 -3.94 -16.76 20.25
CA ALA A 204 -3.96 -16.66 21.70
C ALA A 204 -4.65 -15.35 22.16
N PRO A 205 -5.38 -15.35 23.30
CA PRO A 205 -6.11 -14.16 23.76
C PRO A 205 -5.26 -12.90 23.86
N GLU A 206 -4.01 -13.03 24.32
CA GLU A 206 -3.07 -11.90 24.45
C GLU A 206 -2.65 -11.33 23.07
N ALA A 207 -2.44 -12.21 22.09
CA ALA A 207 -2.14 -11.79 20.73
C ALA A 207 -3.33 -11.09 20.09
N LEU A 208 -4.54 -11.61 20.30
CA LEU A 208 -5.76 -10.97 19.80
C LEU A 208 -5.97 -9.58 20.41
N ASP A 209 -5.76 -9.43 21.74
CA ASP A 209 -5.86 -8.12 22.41
C ASP A 209 -4.83 -7.13 21.87
N THR A 210 -3.60 -7.60 21.61
CA THR A 210 -2.55 -6.77 20.99
C THR A 210 -2.94 -6.32 19.59
N PHE A 211 -3.47 -7.22 18.76
CA PHE A 211 -3.97 -6.85 17.43
C PHE A 211 -5.11 -5.83 17.51
N ARG A 212 -6.12 -6.09 18.37
CA ARG A 212 -7.20 -5.12 18.59
C ARG A 212 -6.70 -3.76 19.00
N PHE A 213 -5.75 -3.72 19.94
CA PHE A 213 -5.14 -2.48 20.40
C PHE A 213 -4.51 -1.70 19.25
N HIS A 214 -3.62 -2.31 18.48
CA HIS A 214 -2.93 -1.64 17.38
C HIS A 214 -3.86 -1.27 16.22
N PHE A 215 -4.88 -2.07 15.94
CA PHE A 215 -5.86 -1.73 14.92
C PHE A 215 -6.75 -0.55 15.32
N ILE A 216 -7.19 -0.48 16.59
CA ILE A 216 -7.92 0.68 17.11
C ILE A 216 -7.01 1.90 17.19
N ALA A 217 -5.75 1.73 17.60
CA ALA A 217 -4.79 2.82 17.74
C ALA A 217 -4.49 3.51 16.41
N GLY A 218 -4.39 2.76 15.31
CA GLY A 218 -4.07 3.31 14.00
C GLY A 218 -3.95 2.24 12.93
N HIS A 219 -4.96 1.38 12.79
CA HIS A 219 -5.08 0.38 11.73
C HIS A 219 -3.85 -0.56 11.61
N GLY A 220 -3.27 -0.95 12.74
CA GLY A 220 -2.08 -1.81 12.77
C GLY A 220 -0.76 -1.13 12.38
N GLY A 221 -0.75 0.19 12.27
CA GLY A 221 0.43 0.98 11.92
C GLY A 221 1.52 0.97 13.00
N TYR A 222 2.72 1.41 12.63
CA TYR A 222 3.84 1.54 13.55
C TYR A 222 3.57 2.65 14.59
N PRO A 223 3.77 2.40 15.89
CA PRO A 223 3.50 3.37 16.94
C PRO A 223 4.58 4.45 17.02
N LEU A 224 4.22 5.70 16.77
CA LEU A 224 5.03 6.89 17.04
C LEU A 224 4.40 7.63 18.21
N VAL A 225 4.68 7.15 19.43
CA VAL A 225 4.01 7.59 20.67
C VAL A 225 5.01 8.15 21.65
N GLY A 226 4.82 9.39 22.06
CA GLY A 226 5.70 10.03 23.05
C GLY A 226 5.86 11.53 22.91
N THR A 227 6.98 12.04 23.41
CA THR A 227 7.40 13.43 23.20
C THR A 227 7.90 13.65 21.78
N PRO A 228 7.99 14.91 21.31
CA PRO A 228 8.56 15.22 20.00
C PRO A 228 9.94 14.59 19.79
N GLU A 229 10.82 14.66 20.80
CA GLU A 229 12.18 14.12 20.74
C GLU A 229 12.16 12.61 20.55
N ARG A 230 11.33 11.90 21.33
CA ARG A 230 11.19 10.45 21.21
C ARG A 230 10.66 10.02 19.85
N ILE A 231 9.67 10.74 19.31
CA ILE A 231 9.13 10.45 17.97
C ILE A 231 10.20 10.65 16.90
N VAL A 232 11.01 11.72 17.00
CA VAL A 232 12.14 11.96 16.08
C VAL A 232 13.18 10.84 16.18
N ASP A 233 13.52 10.38 17.38
CA ASP A 233 14.44 9.26 17.59
C ASP A 233 13.89 7.95 16.97
N GLU A 234 12.60 7.66 17.12
CA GLU A 234 11.98 6.49 16.51
C GLU A 234 11.96 6.57 14.97
N ILE A 235 11.69 7.74 14.40
CA ILE A 235 11.81 7.98 12.96
C ILE A 235 13.25 7.74 12.49
N GLY A 236 14.24 8.21 13.27
CA GLY A 236 15.66 7.96 13.00
C GLY A 236 15.98 6.46 12.90
N LYS A 237 15.51 5.65 13.85
CA LYS A 237 15.67 4.18 13.83
C LYS A 237 15.01 3.55 12.62
N LEU A 238 13.82 4.00 12.23
CA LEU A 238 13.14 3.52 11.02
C LEU A 238 13.95 3.84 9.75
N MET A 239 14.55 5.02 9.68
CA MET A 239 15.44 5.38 8.57
C MET A 239 16.69 4.49 8.53
N GLU A 240 17.29 4.15 9.68
CA GLU A 240 18.46 3.26 9.77
C GLU A 240 18.17 1.85 9.25
N ILE A 241 16.95 1.33 9.38
CA ILE A 241 16.56 0.05 8.81
C ILE A 241 16.12 0.13 7.35
N GLY A 242 16.18 1.31 6.74
CA GLY A 242 15.92 1.52 5.32
C GLY A 242 14.48 1.87 4.97
N ILE A 243 13.68 2.36 5.93
CA ILE A 243 12.38 2.98 5.65
C ILE A 243 12.62 4.35 5.02
N ASP A 244 11.99 4.57 3.87
CA ASP A 244 12.14 5.80 3.08
C ASP A 244 11.03 6.82 3.38
N GLY A 245 9.91 6.38 3.97
CA GLY A 245 8.81 7.28 4.34
C GLY A 245 7.75 6.64 5.22
N ILE A 246 6.94 7.51 5.84
CA ILE A 246 5.81 7.16 6.71
C ILE A 246 4.56 7.85 6.18
N LEU A 247 3.45 7.11 6.10
CA LEU A 247 2.12 7.57 5.70
C LEU A 247 1.20 7.65 6.92
#